data_48c1f1bdf36901af1ad9f094321489af
#
_entry.id   48c1f1bdf36901af1ad9f094321489af
#
_cell.length_a   1.000
_cell.length_b   1.000
_cell.length_c   1.000
_cell.angle_alpha   90.00
_cell.angle_beta   90.00
_cell.angle_gamma   90.00
#
_symmetry.space_group_name_H-M   'P 1'
#
loop_
_entity.id
_entity.type
_entity.pdbx_description
1 polymer ?
#
loop_
_entity_poly.entity_id
_entity_poly.type
_entity_poly.pdbx_seq_one_letter_code
_entity_poly.pdbx_strand_id
1 'polypeptide(L)'
;LRGVYLADQKNHIDHHTIIEHEDEHCTSNELYKGILSGKSTAVFNGRIHVHKAAQKTDAIQSNQNLLLSDDAIIHTKPELEIYADDVKCTHGATIGRLDEKGIFYLRARGIKKEEAQKMMMRAYIGEVLNGMKNSKAKETLLEKIIENIPEGE
;
A
#
# COMPACT_ATOMS: atom_id res chain seq x y z
N LEU A 1 -9.82 -3.15 4.91
CA LEU A 1 -8.85 -4.02 4.22
C LEU A 1 -7.43 -3.48 4.35
N ARG A 2 -6.45 -4.37 4.52
CA ARG A 2 -5.04 -4.01 4.60
C ARG A 2 -4.21 -5.04 3.83
N GLY A 3 -3.33 -4.58 2.95
CA GLY A 3 -2.49 -5.46 2.14
C GLY A 3 -1.09 -4.91 1.91
N VAL A 4 -0.12 -5.83 1.83
CA VAL A 4 1.24 -5.55 1.37
C VAL A 4 1.57 -6.52 0.26
N TYR A 5 2.16 -6.05 -0.81
CA TYR A 5 2.70 -6.89 -1.86
C TYR A 5 4.13 -6.49 -2.22
N LEU A 6 4.92 -7.50 -2.49
CA LEU A 6 6.32 -7.37 -2.86
C LEU A 6 6.52 -8.06 -4.21
N ALA A 7 7.02 -7.33 -5.19
CA ALA A 7 7.32 -7.87 -6.51
C ALA A 7 8.76 -7.60 -6.87
N ASP A 8 9.44 -8.60 -7.38
CA ASP A 8 10.83 -8.53 -7.79
C ASP A 8 11.09 -9.26 -9.13
N GLN A 9 12.30 -9.15 -9.63
CA GLN A 9 12.76 -9.81 -10.85
C GLN A 9 11.80 -9.56 -12.04
N LYS A 10 11.02 -10.54 -12.47
CA LYS A 10 10.02 -10.46 -13.55
C LYS A 10 8.64 -10.92 -13.07
N ASN A 11 8.42 -10.90 -11.77
CA ASN A 11 7.15 -11.31 -11.19
C ASN A 11 6.02 -10.39 -11.63
N HIS A 12 4.85 -10.98 -11.80
CA HIS A 12 3.61 -10.25 -12.03
C HIS A 12 2.65 -10.50 -10.87
N ILE A 13 2.16 -9.41 -10.27
CA ILE A 13 1.18 -9.45 -9.17
C ILE A 13 -0.05 -8.68 -9.61
N ASP A 14 -1.24 -9.25 -9.41
CA ASP A 14 -2.51 -8.61 -9.74
C ASP A 14 -3.47 -8.71 -8.56
N HIS A 15 -3.92 -7.55 -8.08
CA HIS A 15 -4.87 -7.42 -6.99
C HIS A 15 -6.15 -6.74 -7.46
N HIS A 16 -7.27 -7.43 -7.26
CA HIS A 16 -8.61 -6.87 -7.44
C HIS A 16 -9.35 -6.88 -6.11
N THR A 17 -9.87 -5.73 -5.72
CA THR A 17 -10.70 -5.59 -4.53
C THR A 17 -12.04 -4.95 -4.89
N ILE A 18 -13.11 -5.40 -4.23
CA ILE A 18 -14.43 -4.79 -4.32
C ILE A 18 -14.96 -4.64 -2.90
N ILE A 19 -15.38 -3.42 -2.56
CA ILE A 19 -16.08 -3.13 -1.31
C ILE A 19 -17.44 -2.58 -1.69
N GLU A 20 -18.51 -3.24 -1.23
CA GLU A 20 -19.88 -2.82 -1.45
C GLU A 20 -20.48 -2.28 -0.15
N HIS A 21 -21.07 -1.09 -0.22
CA HIS A 21 -21.82 -0.46 0.85
C HIS A 21 -23.30 -0.48 0.46
N GLU A 22 -24.10 -1.25 1.19
CA GLU A 22 -25.53 -1.47 0.88
C GLU A 22 -26.45 -0.70 1.81
N ASP A 23 -26.01 -0.44 3.07
CA ASP A 23 -26.81 0.19 4.12
C ASP A 23 -26.23 1.55 4.54
N GLU A 24 -27.04 2.33 5.25
CA GLU A 24 -26.67 3.63 5.79
C GLU A 24 -25.57 3.53 6.86
N HIS A 25 -24.80 4.63 7.02
CA HIS A 25 -23.78 4.80 8.05
C HIS A 25 -22.64 3.76 8.01
N CYS A 26 -22.39 3.17 6.86
CA CYS A 26 -21.28 2.24 6.68
C CYS A 26 -19.93 2.93 6.64
N THR A 27 -18.89 2.24 7.07
CA THR A 27 -17.51 2.73 6.99
C THR A 27 -16.57 1.70 6.37
N SER A 28 -15.64 2.15 5.55
CA SER A 28 -14.52 1.31 5.07
C SER A 28 -13.22 2.06 5.02
N ASN A 29 -12.13 1.34 5.26
CA ASN A 29 -10.78 1.85 5.08
C ASN A 29 -9.91 0.79 4.44
N GLU A 30 -9.48 1.05 3.22
CA GLU A 30 -8.60 0.18 2.44
C GLU A 30 -7.24 0.83 2.29
N LEU A 31 -6.19 0.11 2.67
CA LEU A 31 -4.81 0.52 2.45
C LEU A 31 -4.00 -0.64 1.90
N TYR A 32 -3.53 -0.50 0.68
CA TYR A 32 -2.58 -1.40 0.04
C TYR A 32 -1.26 -0.69 -0.24
N LYS A 33 -0.15 -1.34 0.13
CA LYS A 33 1.19 -0.83 -0.16
C LYS A 33 2.00 -1.85 -0.95
N GLY A 34 2.60 -1.38 -2.05
CA GLY A 34 3.48 -2.16 -2.91
C GLY A 34 4.94 -1.72 -2.80
N ILE A 35 5.87 -2.68 -2.90
CA ILE A 35 7.28 -2.44 -3.15
C ILE A 35 7.68 -3.29 -4.35
N LEU A 36 8.20 -2.65 -5.40
CA LEU A 36 8.53 -3.28 -6.66
C LEU A 36 9.99 -3.04 -7.01
N SER A 37 10.69 -4.07 -7.50
CA SER A 37 12.06 -3.98 -7.99
C SER A 37 12.29 -4.79 -9.27
N GLY A 38 13.48 -4.70 -9.84
CA GLY A 38 13.84 -5.40 -11.07
C GLY A 38 12.95 -4.96 -12.24
N LYS A 39 12.43 -5.94 -12.98
CA LYS A 39 11.48 -5.76 -14.10
C LYS A 39 10.09 -6.29 -13.75
N SER A 40 9.73 -6.17 -12.48
CA SER A 40 8.44 -6.66 -12.01
C SER A 40 7.29 -5.75 -12.43
N THR A 41 6.11 -6.33 -12.54
CA THR A 41 4.88 -5.60 -12.84
C THR A 41 3.83 -5.90 -11.78
N ALA A 42 3.17 -4.88 -11.28
CA ALA A 42 2.00 -5.08 -10.45
C ALA A 42 0.79 -4.32 -10.99
N VAL A 43 -0.38 -4.86 -10.69
CA VAL A 43 -1.68 -4.24 -10.96
C VAL A 43 -2.44 -4.16 -9.64
N PHE A 44 -3.02 -3.00 -9.37
CA PHE A 44 -4.00 -2.81 -8.31
C PHE A 44 -5.26 -2.21 -8.92
N ASN A 45 -6.36 -2.94 -8.83
CA ASN A 45 -7.67 -2.46 -9.23
C ASN A 45 -8.61 -2.60 -8.04
N GLY A 46 -8.93 -1.48 -7.40
CA GLY A 46 -9.79 -1.42 -6.22
C GLY A 46 -11.05 -0.63 -6.52
N ARG A 47 -12.23 -1.23 -6.31
CA ARG A 47 -13.52 -0.57 -6.50
C ARG A 47 -14.27 -0.47 -5.19
N ILE A 48 -14.76 0.73 -4.88
CA ILE A 48 -15.77 0.96 -3.83
C ILE A 48 -17.08 1.29 -4.52
N HIS A 49 -18.10 0.48 -4.27
CA HIS A 49 -19.45 0.66 -4.76
C HIS A 49 -20.37 1.07 -3.62
N VAL A 50 -21.00 2.23 -3.74
CA VAL A 50 -21.91 2.78 -2.73
C VAL A 50 -23.31 2.83 -3.31
N HIS A 51 -24.20 1.94 -2.84
CA HIS A 51 -25.58 1.86 -3.29
C HIS A 51 -26.37 3.10 -2.88
N LYS A 52 -27.48 3.38 -3.58
CA LYS A 52 -28.31 4.54 -3.34
C LYS A 52 -28.84 4.61 -1.89
N ALA A 53 -29.10 3.46 -1.27
CA ALA A 53 -29.54 3.38 0.12
C ALA A 53 -28.42 3.67 1.12
N ALA A 54 -27.15 3.52 0.74
CA ALA A 54 -25.99 3.63 1.63
C ALA A 54 -25.61 5.09 1.93
N GLN A 55 -26.56 5.88 2.39
CA GLN A 55 -26.35 7.25 2.82
C GLN A 55 -25.42 7.33 4.05
N LYS A 56 -24.69 8.45 4.23
CA LYS A 56 -23.75 8.66 5.34
C LYS A 56 -22.59 7.67 5.37
N THR A 57 -22.31 7.01 4.25
CA THR A 57 -21.11 6.18 4.11
C THR A 57 -19.85 7.03 4.20
N ASP A 58 -18.84 6.54 4.97
CA ASP A 58 -17.49 7.10 5.03
C ASP A 58 -16.49 6.03 4.55
N ALA A 59 -15.96 6.22 3.34
CA ALA A 59 -15.09 5.25 2.69
C ALA A 59 -13.77 5.87 2.23
N ILE A 60 -12.67 5.22 2.59
CA ILE A 60 -11.33 5.64 2.22
C ILE A 60 -10.61 4.48 1.53
N GLN A 61 -10.09 4.70 0.33
CA GLN A 61 -9.25 3.75 -0.39
C GLN A 61 -7.90 4.38 -0.71
N SER A 62 -6.82 3.69 -0.38
CA SER A 62 -5.45 4.14 -0.68
C SER A 62 -4.59 3.01 -1.20
N ASN A 63 -3.96 3.23 -2.35
CA ASN A 63 -2.91 2.36 -2.87
C ASN A 63 -1.62 3.16 -3.02
N GLN A 64 -0.59 2.75 -2.30
CA GLN A 64 0.71 3.43 -2.30
C GLN A 64 1.80 2.47 -2.79
N ASN A 65 2.68 2.94 -3.64
CA ASN A 65 3.69 2.10 -4.28
C ASN A 65 5.07 2.75 -4.25
N LEU A 66 6.09 1.96 -3.90
CA LEU A 66 7.49 2.31 -4.02
C LEU A 66 8.15 1.49 -5.14
N LEU A 67 8.77 2.18 -6.10
CA LEU A 67 9.59 1.58 -7.13
C LEU A 67 11.06 1.70 -6.73
N LEU A 68 11.75 0.57 -6.65
CA LEU A 68 13.16 0.48 -6.28
C LEU A 68 14.07 0.42 -7.52
N SER A 69 13.49 0.20 -8.70
CA SER A 69 14.20 0.15 -9.99
C SER A 69 13.46 0.94 -11.07
N ASP A 70 14.14 1.29 -12.16
CA ASP A 70 13.57 2.04 -13.27
C ASP A 70 12.65 1.19 -14.14
N ASP A 71 12.89 -0.12 -14.20
CA ASP A 71 12.16 -1.07 -15.04
C ASP A 71 10.90 -1.64 -14.33
N ALA A 72 10.71 -1.37 -13.04
CA ALA A 72 9.53 -1.81 -12.31
C ALA A 72 8.29 -0.99 -12.73
N ILE A 73 7.16 -1.67 -12.93
CA ILE A 73 5.93 -1.06 -13.44
C ILE A 73 4.79 -1.34 -12.48
N ILE A 74 4.00 -0.31 -12.18
CA ILE A 74 2.73 -0.44 -11.46
C ILE A 74 1.59 0.20 -12.25
N HIS A 75 0.51 -0.54 -12.43
CA HIS A 75 -0.77 -0.05 -12.91
C HIS A 75 -1.74 0.01 -11.75
N THR A 76 -2.07 1.21 -11.29
CA THR A 76 -3.00 1.40 -10.17
C THR A 76 -4.26 2.10 -10.65
N LYS A 77 -5.43 1.49 -10.37
CA LYS A 77 -6.74 1.98 -10.78
C LYS A 77 -7.72 1.92 -9.59
N PRO A 78 -7.71 2.91 -8.70
CA PRO A 78 -8.77 3.03 -7.71
C PRO A 78 -10.03 3.61 -8.36
N GLU A 79 -11.19 3.00 -8.08
CA GLU A 79 -12.49 3.39 -8.64
C GLU A 79 -13.51 3.62 -7.53
N LEU A 80 -14.32 4.69 -7.68
CA LEU A 80 -15.48 4.98 -6.85
C LEU A 80 -16.73 5.00 -7.71
N GLU A 81 -17.69 4.12 -7.42
CA GLU A 81 -19.02 4.12 -8.01
C GLU A 81 -20.02 4.52 -6.92
N ILE A 82 -20.46 5.76 -6.92
CA ILE A 82 -21.27 6.34 -5.85
C ILE A 82 -22.65 6.70 -6.39
N TYR A 83 -23.69 6.09 -5.82
CA TYR A 83 -25.09 6.32 -6.15
C TYR A 83 -25.88 6.99 -5.01
N ALA A 84 -25.23 7.23 -3.84
CA ALA A 84 -25.78 7.98 -2.72
C ALA A 84 -25.31 9.44 -2.76
N ASP A 85 -26.12 10.39 -2.27
CA ASP A 85 -25.86 11.82 -2.35
C ASP A 85 -25.07 12.37 -1.15
N ASP A 86 -25.31 11.81 0.04
CA ASP A 86 -24.73 12.29 1.31
C ASP A 86 -23.70 11.28 1.85
N VAL A 87 -22.49 11.36 1.31
CA VAL A 87 -21.39 10.45 1.66
C VAL A 87 -20.04 11.19 1.72
N LYS A 88 -19.06 10.56 2.38
CA LYS A 88 -17.65 10.96 2.40
C LYS A 88 -16.80 9.83 1.84
N CYS A 89 -16.59 9.86 0.53
CA CYS A 89 -15.82 8.83 -0.14
C CYS A 89 -14.60 9.44 -0.81
N THR A 90 -13.43 8.89 -0.52
CA THR A 90 -12.17 9.32 -1.09
C THR A 90 -11.35 8.14 -1.56
N HIS A 91 -10.61 8.35 -2.65
CA HIS A 91 -9.58 7.41 -3.07
C HIS A 91 -8.28 8.13 -3.44
N GLY A 92 -7.18 7.40 -3.39
CA GLY A 92 -5.89 7.92 -3.80
C GLY A 92 -4.93 6.82 -4.20
N ALA A 93 -4.08 7.12 -5.16
CA ALA A 93 -2.95 6.28 -5.53
C ALA A 93 -1.68 7.12 -5.59
N THR A 94 -0.59 6.55 -5.10
CA THR A 94 0.73 7.17 -5.20
C THR A 94 1.75 6.19 -5.74
N ILE A 95 2.65 6.71 -6.57
CA ILE A 95 3.80 5.98 -7.09
C ILE A 95 5.00 6.86 -6.80
N GLY A 96 5.97 6.33 -6.06
CA GLY A 96 7.16 7.08 -5.66
C GLY A 96 8.39 6.19 -5.55
N ARG A 97 9.48 6.82 -5.11
CA ARG A 97 10.76 6.17 -4.79
C ARG A 97 11.11 6.44 -3.34
N LEU A 98 12.11 5.74 -2.83
CA LEU A 98 12.65 6.05 -1.50
C LEU A 98 13.18 7.49 -1.47
N ASP A 99 12.92 8.18 -0.36
CA ASP A 99 13.40 9.54 -0.16
C ASP A 99 14.92 9.56 0.01
N GLU A 100 15.64 10.04 -0.99
CA GLU A 100 17.10 10.16 -1.00
C GLU A 100 17.61 11.07 0.13
N LYS A 101 16.85 12.08 0.53
CA LYS A 101 17.21 12.95 1.67
C LYS A 101 17.17 12.19 2.98
N GLY A 102 16.16 11.35 3.16
CA GLY A 102 16.04 10.45 4.31
C GLY A 102 17.20 9.44 4.37
N ILE A 103 17.53 8.84 3.22
CA ILE A 103 18.69 7.93 3.10
C ILE A 103 19.99 8.68 3.45
N PHE A 104 20.21 9.86 2.88
CA PHE A 104 21.37 10.69 3.17
C PHE A 104 21.49 11.01 4.65
N TYR A 105 20.41 11.38 5.30
CA TYR A 105 20.37 11.69 6.73
C TYR A 105 20.79 10.49 7.60
N LEU A 106 20.31 9.30 7.30
CA LEU A 106 20.70 8.07 7.99
C LEU A 106 22.17 7.72 7.76
N ARG A 107 22.63 7.85 6.53
CA ARG A 107 24.05 7.63 6.17
C ARG A 107 25.01 8.60 6.85
N ALA A 108 24.63 9.87 7.00
CA ALA A 108 25.40 10.86 7.74
C ALA A 108 25.58 10.52 9.23
N ARG A 109 24.79 9.57 9.76
CA ARG A 109 24.90 9.01 11.12
C ARG A 109 25.60 7.65 11.18
N GLY A 110 26.26 7.25 10.08
CA GLY A 110 27.07 6.03 10.03
C GLY A 110 26.26 4.76 9.64
N ILE A 111 24.99 4.88 9.27
CA ILE A 111 24.21 3.75 8.80
C ILE A 111 24.57 3.47 7.34
N LYS A 112 24.84 2.22 6.99
CA LYS A 112 25.11 1.82 5.60
C LYS A 112 23.90 2.06 4.71
N LYS A 113 24.12 2.29 3.40
CA LYS A 113 23.04 2.60 2.44
C LYS A 113 21.94 1.52 2.45
N GLU A 114 22.34 0.28 2.36
CA GLU A 114 21.42 -0.87 2.30
C GLU A 114 20.58 -0.97 3.58
N GLU A 115 21.18 -0.70 4.73
CA GLU A 115 20.47 -0.72 6.00
C GLU A 115 19.52 0.48 6.14
N ALA A 116 19.93 1.66 5.69
CA ALA A 116 19.08 2.84 5.65
C ALA A 116 17.84 2.62 4.76
N GLN A 117 18.02 2.00 3.57
CA GLN A 117 16.93 1.64 2.68
C GLN A 117 15.97 0.65 3.35
N LYS A 118 16.48 -0.42 3.98
CA LYS A 118 15.67 -1.40 4.73
C LYS A 118 14.89 -0.75 5.87
N MET A 119 15.49 0.17 6.60
CA MET A 119 14.81 0.91 7.68
C MET A 119 13.64 1.74 7.13
N MET A 120 13.84 2.43 6.01
CA MET A 120 12.76 3.24 5.40
C MET A 120 11.63 2.36 4.85
N MET A 121 11.96 1.25 4.19
CA MET A 121 10.95 0.30 3.71
C MET A 121 10.18 -0.35 4.86
N ARG A 122 10.86 -0.68 5.96
CA ARG A 122 10.23 -1.17 7.19
C ARG A 122 9.22 -0.18 7.76
N ALA A 123 9.60 1.10 7.84
CA ALA A 123 8.70 2.15 8.31
C ALA A 123 7.49 2.32 7.38
N TYR A 124 7.72 2.29 6.07
CA TYR A 124 6.67 2.39 5.06
C TYR A 124 5.63 1.27 5.15
N ILE A 125 6.08 0.02 5.30
CA ILE A 125 5.20 -1.15 5.42
C ILE A 125 4.53 -1.20 6.79
N GLY A 126 5.24 -0.78 7.83
CA GLY A 126 4.75 -0.82 9.21
C GLY A 126 3.41 -0.12 9.41
N GLU A 127 3.11 0.88 8.58
CA GLU A 127 1.82 1.58 8.61
C GLU A 127 0.64 0.65 8.29
N VAL A 128 0.80 -0.30 7.36
CA VAL A 128 -0.26 -1.25 7.02
C VAL A 128 -0.62 -2.12 8.21
N LEU A 129 0.37 -2.46 9.03
CA LEU A 129 0.22 -3.29 10.22
C LEU A 129 -0.25 -2.51 11.47
N ASN A 130 -0.36 -1.17 11.36
CA ASN A 130 -0.95 -0.36 12.43
C ASN A 130 -2.45 -0.68 12.55
N GLY A 131 -2.88 -0.94 13.78
CA GLY A 131 -4.25 -1.38 14.04
C GLY A 131 -4.42 -2.89 14.23
N MET A 132 -3.39 -3.70 13.96
CA MET A 132 -3.39 -5.09 14.40
C MET A 132 -3.34 -5.15 15.92
N LYS A 133 -4.37 -5.77 16.53
CA LYS A 133 -4.48 -5.89 18.00
C LYS A 133 -3.49 -6.91 18.59
N ASN A 134 -3.12 -7.91 17.80
CA ASN A 134 -2.17 -8.96 18.25
C ASN A 134 -0.74 -8.53 17.92
N SER A 135 0.00 -8.06 18.94
CA SER A 135 1.39 -7.61 18.82
C SER A 135 2.33 -8.67 18.27
N LYS A 136 2.19 -9.93 18.74
CA LYS A 136 3.04 -11.04 18.29
C LYS A 136 2.82 -11.36 16.81
N ALA A 137 1.58 -11.39 16.36
CA ALA A 137 1.26 -11.58 14.93
C ALA A 137 1.80 -10.43 14.07
N LYS A 138 1.69 -9.18 14.58
CA LYS A 138 2.26 -8.00 13.91
C LYS A 138 3.76 -8.11 13.73
N GLU A 139 4.49 -8.47 14.79
CA GLU A 139 5.95 -8.64 14.76
C GLU A 139 6.35 -9.74 13.77
N THR A 140 5.72 -10.93 13.88
CA THR A 140 6.00 -12.06 12.99
C THR A 140 5.73 -11.73 11.52
N LEU A 141 4.63 -11.01 11.21
CA LEU A 141 4.35 -10.59 9.85
C LEU A 141 5.35 -9.56 9.35
N LEU A 142 5.72 -8.59 10.18
CA LEU A 142 6.69 -7.58 9.83
C LEU A 142 8.06 -8.19 9.53
N GLU A 143 8.53 -9.13 10.35
CA GLU A 143 9.78 -9.86 10.12
C GLU A 143 9.73 -10.61 8.78
N LYS A 144 8.69 -11.41 8.54
CA LYS A 144 8.52 -12.13 7.27
C LYS A 144 8.48 -11.22 6.06
N ILE A 145 7.81 -10.07 6.14
CA ILE A 145 7.78 -9.09 5.05
C ILE A 145 9.17 -8.53 4.81
N ILE A 146 9.90 -8.17 5.88
CA ILE A 146 11.24 -7.58 5.78
C ILE A 146 12.25 -8.56 5.18
N GLU A 147 12.18 -9.84 5.56
CA GLU A 147 13.03 -10.90 5.00
C GLU A 147 12.85 -11.06 3.48
N ASN A 148 11.67 -10.70 2.97
CA ASN A 148 11.33 -10.83 1.55
C ASN A 148 11.30 -9.48 0.81
N ILE A 149 11.73 -8.38 1.44
CA ILE A 149 11.83 -7.09 0.74
C ILE A 149 12.87 -7.22 -0.37
N PRO A 150 12.50 -6.86 -1.62
CA PRO A 150 13.45 -6.86 -2.73
C PRO A 150 14.63 -5.94 -2.46
N GLU A 151 15.82 -6.34 -2.89
CA GLU A 151 16.97 -5.45 -2.86
C GLU A 151 16.79 -4.35 -3.92
N GLY A 152 17.06 -3.10 -3.54
CA GLY A 152 17.11 -1.97 -4.47
C GLY A 152 18.40 -2.02 -5.29
N GLU A 153 18.34 -1.58 -6.52
CA GLU A 153 19.53 -1.38 -7.37
C GLU A 153 20.38 -0.22 -6.90
#